data_3e5fa92bbc8cc3f0caaee48a64dd48f8
#
_entry.id   3e5fa92bbc8cc3f0caaee48a64dd48f8
#
_cell.length_a   1.000
_cell.length_b   1.000
_cell.length_c   1.000
_cell.angle_alpha   90.00
_cell.angle_beta   90.00
_cell.angle_gamma   90.00
#
_symmetry.space_group_name_H-M   'P 1'
#
loop_
_entity.id
_entity.type
_entity.pdbx_description
1 polymer ?
#
loop_
_entity_poly.entity_id
_entity_poly.type
_entity_poly.pdbx_seq_one_letter_code
_entity_poly.pdbx_strand_id
1 'polypeptide(L)'
;MNYKTRIIIGVVIALIAVVSYFMKTDENPVTGEKQKVSLTVDEEIALGLQSAPEMIAEFGGEYPDKKLQAYVDRVGNKLVQSTEAGSSPYKFEFHLLADANTVNAFALPGGQIFITYALLSRLKSEDQLAGILGHEIGHVINRHSAEHIAKQELTQGLIQATDIASGDPGMISRFVGNMVNMKYGRDDELESDDYGVKYMVQAGYKPEAMIDVMRILKEASGGGNQPEFMSTHPSADNRIEKLKEVIAKYKKKQ
;
A
#
# COMPACT_ATOMS: atom_id res chain seq x y z
N MET A 1 32.38 -4.65 -27.05
CA MET A 1 31.53 -5.86 -27.13
C MET A 1 30.77 -5.82 -28.43
N ASN A 2 30.75 -6.89 -29.21
CA ASN A 2 30.03 -6.90 -30.49
C ASN A 2 28.49 -6.98 -30.27
N TYR A 3 27.70 -6.64 -31.31
CA TYR A 3 26.25 -6.58 -31.23
C TYR A 3 25.61 -7.94 -30.84
N LYS A 4 26.10 -9.05 -31.40
CA LYS A 4 25.58 -10.39 -31.07
C LYS A 4 25.80 -10.76 -29.60
N THR A 5 26.98 -10.46 -29.07
CA THR A 5 27.30 -10.72 -27.64
C THR A 5 26.39 -9.89 -26.72
N ARG A 6 26.08 -8.65 -27.06
CA ARG A 6 25.20 -7.78 -26.30
C ARG A 6 23.77 -8.34 -26.23
N ILE A 7 23.23 -8.76 -27.38
CA ILE A 7 21.90 -9.40 -27.43
C ILE A 7 21.88 -10.67 -26.57
N ILE A 8 22.88 -11.54 -26.68
CA ILE A 8 22.91 -12.79 -25.90
C ILE A 8 22.92 -12.48 -24.41
N ILE A 9 23.75 -11.54 -23.95
CA ILE A 9 23.80 -11.15 -22.53
C ILE A 9 22.47 -10.55 -22.07
N GLY A 10 21.86 -9.65 -22.87
CA GLY A 10 20.55 -9.10 -22.57
C GLY A 10 19.47 -10.18 -22.43
N VAL A 11 19.41 -11.13 -23.36
CA VAL A 11 18.47 -12.25 -23.28
C VAL A 11 18.70 -13.10 -22.03
N VAL A 12 19.96 -13.39 -21.69
CA VAL A 12 20.27 -14.16 -20.47
C VAL A 12 19.82 -13.42 -19.21
N ILE A 13 20.06 -12.11 -19.10
CA ILE A 13 19.63 -11.30 -17.96
C ILE A 13 18.10 -11.26 -17.88
N ALA A 14 17.40 -11.06 -19.01
CA ALA A 14 15.95 -11.08 -19.03
C ALA A 14 15.38 -12.42 -18.56
N LEU A 15 15.96 -13.53 -19.05
CA LEU A 15 15.55 -14.88 -18.62
C LEU A 15 15.77 -15.08 -17.10
N ILE A 16 16.92 -14.65 -16.57
CA ILE A 16 17.21 -14.73 -15.13
C ILE A 16 16.19 -13.93 -14.34
N ALA A 17 15.88 -12.68 -14.74
CA ALA A 17 14.89 -11.84 -14.08
C ALA A 17 13.49 -12.49 -14.06
N VAL A 18 13.04 -13.02 -15.20
CA VAL A 18 11.75 -13.70 -15.33
C VAL A 18 11.71 -14.97 -14.48
N VAL A 19 12.71 -15.84 -14.60
CA VAL A 19 12.77 -17.08 -13.82
C VAL A 19 12.81 -16.79 -12.32
N SER A 20 13.65 -15.84 -11.90
CA SER A 20 13.73 -15.40 -10.50
C SER A 20 12.37 -14.95 -9.97
N TYR A 21 11.64 -14.12 -10.73
CA TYR A 21 10.30 -13.65 -10.33
C TYR A 21 9.32 -14.81 -10.15
N PHE A 22 9.29 -15.78 -11.10
CA PHE A 22 8.37 -16.91 -11.00
C PHE A 22 8.74 -17.90 -9.89
N MET A 23 10.02 -17.98 -9.50
CA MET A 23 10.47 -18.81 -8.38
C MET A 23 10.18 -18.19 -7.02
N LYS A 24 10.04 -16.87 -6.93
CA LYS A 24 9.71 -16.13 -5.71
C LYS A 24 8.23 -16.22 -5.41
N THR A 25 7.79 -17.38 -4.90
CA THR A 25 6.39 -17.60 -4.49
C THR A 25 6.41 -18.00 -3.03
N ASP A 26 5.64 -17.29 -2.22
CA ASP A 26 5.47 -17.55 -0.80
C ASP A 26 3.97 -17.61 -0.47
N GLU A 27 3.62 -18.30 0.61
CA GLU A 27 2.25 -18.37 1.11
C GLU A 27 2.04 -17.25 2.13
N ASN A 28 0.99 -16.46 1.93
CA ASN A 28 0.63 -15.43 2.87
C ASN A 28 0.27 -16.04 4.22
N PRO A 29 0.94 -15.65 5.33
CA PRO A 29 0.74 -16.27 6.64
C PRO A 29 -0.64 -16.00 7.26
N VAL A 30 -1.42 -15.06 6.69
CA VAL A 30 -2.74 -14.66 7.19
C VAL A 30 -3.85 -15.14 6.27
N THR A 31 -3.70 -14.93 4.96
CA THR A 31 -4.75 -15.25 3.97
C THR A 31 -4.60 -16.67 3.43
N GLY A 32 -3.42 -17.27 3.49
CA GLY A 32 -3.10 -18.57 2.89
C GLY A 32 -2.93 -18.50 1.36
N GLU A 33 -2.98 -17.33 0.77
CA GLU A 33 -2.83 -17.16 -0.68
C GLU A 33 -1.37 -17.26 -1.11
N LYS A 34 -1.15 -17.81 -2.31
CA LYS A 34 0.18 -17.86 -2.91
C LYS A 34 0.47 -16.56 -3.62
N GLN A 35 1.49 -15.85 -3.18
CA GLN A 35 1.86 -14.53 -3.68
C GLN A 35 3.27 -14.51 -4.28
N LYS A 36 3.50 -13.61 -5.23
CA LYS A 36 4.81 -13.35 -5.83
C LYS A 36 5.52 -12.27 -5.04
N VAL A 37 6.29 -12.68 -4.04
CA VAL A 37 7.00 -11.78 -3.13
C VAL A 37 8.48 -12.15 -3.06
N SER A 38 9.34 -11.16 -2.93
CA SER A 38 10.79 -11.35 -2.81
C SER A 38 11.30 -11.27 -1.36
N LEU A 39 10.47 -10.77 -0.47
CA LEU A 39 10.79 -10.61 0.94
C LEU A 39 10.08 -11.69 1.78
N THR A 40 10.76 -12.21 2.77
CA THR A 40 10.15 -12.95 3.86
C THR A 40 9.42 -11.99 4.82
N VAL A 41 8.53 -12.49 5.65
CA VAL A 41 7.81 -11.69 6.65
C VAL A 41 8.78 -10.93 7.58
N ASP A 42 9.85 -11.59 8.03
CA ASP A 42 10.86 -10.95 8.89
C ASP A 42 11.61 -9.83 8.16
N GLU A 43 11.89 -10.00 6.87
CA GLU A 43 12.51 -8.95 6.05
C GLU A 43 11.53 -7.79 5.80
N GLU A 44 10.24 -8.04 5.62
CA GLU A 44 9.22 -6.99 5.53
C GLU A 44 9.17 -6.16 6.82
N ILE A 45 9.14 -6.82 7.98
CA ILE A 45 9.15 -6.15 9.28
C ILE A 45 10.42 -5.33 9.46
N ALA A 46 11.58 -5.90 9.15
CA ALA A 46 12.86 -5.21 9.27
C ALA A 46 12.94 -3.99 8.34
N LEU A 47 12.47 -4.13 7.09
CA LEU A 47 12.43 -3.05 6.10
C LEU A 47 11.53 -1.90 6.56
N GLY A 48 10.32 -2.20 7.04
CA GLY A 48 9.40 -1.19 7.55
C GLY A 48 9.97 -0.42 8.74
N LEU A 49 10.52 -1.13 9.72
CA LEU A 49 11.15 -0.52 10.90
C LEU A 49 12.36 0.34 10.55
N GLN A 50 13.20 -0.08 9.59
CA GLN A 50 14.36 0.70 9.15
C GLN A 50 13.95 1.94 8.35
N SER A 51 12.86 1.87 7.57
CA SER A 51 12.40 2.96 6.73
C SER A 51 11.53 3.99 7.47
N ALA A 52 10.90 3.60 8.57
CA ALA A 52 9.98 4.47 9.31
C ALA A 52 10.60 5.81 9.76
N PRO A 53 11.83 5.88 10.31
CA PRO A 53 12.43 7.16 10.69
C PRO A 53 12.63 8.13 9.51
N GLU A 54 12.97 7.61 8.32
CA GLU A 54 13.14 8.40 7.11
C GLU A 54 11.79 8.94 6.62
N MET A 55 10.75 8.10 6.61
CA MET A 55 9.38 8.52 6.27
C MET A 55 8.87 9.59 7.24
N ILE A 56 9.08 9.43 8.54
CA ILE A 56 8.72 10.44 9.54
C ILE A 56 9.42 11.77 9.24
N ALA A 57 10.72 11.74 8.93
CA ALA A 57 11.49 12.95 8.62
C ALA A 57 11.01 13.63 7.34
N GLU A 58 10.69 12.86 6.28
CA GLU A 58 10.21 13.37 4.99
C GLU A 58 8.90 14.15 5.11
N PHE A 59 8.00 13.69 6.00
CA PHE A 59 6.70 14.34 6.25
C PHE A 59 6.72 15.31 7.45
N GLY A 60 7.88 15.89 7.76
CA GLY A 60 8.01 16.98 8.75
C GLY A 60 8.08 16.54 10.20
N GLY A 61 8.27 15.26 10.46
CA GLY A 61 8.34 14.69 11.80
C GLY A 61 6.99 14.16 12.32
N GLU A 62 7.00 13.66 13.55
CA GLU A 62 5.77 13.30 14.26
C GLU A 62 4.97 14.54 14.65
N TYR A 63 3.66 14.45 14.58
CA TYR A 63 2.79 15.54 15.04
C TYR A 63 2.93 15.75 16.56
N PRO A 64 3.12 17.00 17.03
CA PRO A 64 3.52 17.24 18.42
C PRO A 64 2.42 17.00 19.47
N ASP A 65 1.15 16.95 19.07
CA ASP A 65 0.03 16.69 20.00
C ASP A 65 -0.08 15.21 20.34
N LYS A 66 0.44 14.82 21.50
CA LYS A 66 0.38 13.45 22.00
C LYS A 66 -1.03 12.90 22.21
N LYS A 67 -2.06 13.77 22.36
CA LYS A 67 -3.45 13.33 22.47
C LYS A 67 -4.00 12.87 21.10
N LEU A 68 -3.64 13.58 20.03
CA LEU A 68 -4.01 13.18 18.69
C LEU A 68 -3.25 11.92 18.26
N GLN A 69 -1.96 11.79 18.58
CA GLN A 69 -1.23 10.53 18.37
C GLN A 69 -1.92 9.38 19.12
N ALA A 70 -2.20 9.53 20.41
CA ALA A 70 -2.88 8.50 21.20
C ALA A 70 -4.29 8.18 20.68
N TYR A 71 -4.96 9.12 20.03
CA TYR A 71 -6.23 8.87 19.36
C TYR A 71 -6.08 7.99 18.13
N VAL A 72 -5.08 8.23 17.30
CA VAL A 72 -4.74 7.39 16.13
C VAL A 72 -4.34 5.99 16.59
N ASP A 73 -3.46 5.87 17.59
CA ASP A 73 -3.03 4.61 18.17
C ASP A 73 -4.21 3.78 18.70
N ARG A 74 -5.13 4.41 19.42
CA ARG A 74 -6.30 3.74 19.99
C ARG A 74 -7.20 3.14 18.91
N VAL A 75 -7.45 3.88 17.84
CA VAL A 75 -8.30 3.42 16.74
C VAL A 75 -7.61 2.28 15.97
N GLY A 76 -6.35 2.46 15.62
CA GLY A 76 -5.57 1.44 14.92
C GLY A 76 -5.41 0.15 15.73
N ASN A 77 -5.02 0.27 17.02
CA ASN A 77 -4.88 -0.89 17.89
C ASN A 77 -6.21 -1.61 18.11
N LYS A 78 -7.34 -0.89 18.18
CA LYS A 78 -8.66 -1.53 18.28
C LYS A 78 -9.00 -2.36 17.03
N LEU A 79 -8.69 -1.85 15.83
CA LEU A 79 -8.85 -2.62 14.59
C LEU A 79 -7.99 -3.88 14.61
N VAL A 80 -6.70 -3.76 14.94
CA VAL A 80 -5.77 -4.89 15.01
C VAL A 80 -6.26 -5.94 16.02
N GLN A 81 -6.57 -5.54 17.25
CA GLN A 81 -6.95 -6.46 18.32
C GLN A 81 -8.29 -7.16 18.08
N SER A 82 -9.17 -6.58 17.29
CA SER A 82 -10.51 -7.13 17.00
C SER A 82 -10.54 -8.05 15.78
N THR A 83 -9.40 -8.27 15.11
CA THR A 83 -9.33 -8.97 13.83
C THR A 83 -8.17 -9.95 13.78
N GLU A 84 -8.07 -10.72 12.67
CA GLU A 84 -6.91 -11.60 12.43
C GLU A 84 -5.57 -10.85 12.34
N ALA A 85 -5.58 -9.53 12.12
CA ALA A 85 -4.37 -8.72 12.15
C ALA A 85 -3.64 -8.83 13.50
N GLY A 86 -4.35 -8.96 14.60
CA GLY A 86 -3.79 -9.13 15.95
C GLY A 86 -3.09 -10.46 16.20
N SER A 87 -3.39 -11.49 15.41
CA SER A 87 -2.72 -12.80 15.46
C SER A 87 -1.71 -13.00 14.33
N SER A 88 -1.57 -12.02 13.44
CA SER A 88 -0.58 -12.04 12.37
C SER A 88 0.84 -11.88 12.89
N PRO A 89 1.87 -12.26 12.13
CA PRO A 89 3.27 -12.01 12.51
C PRO A 89 3.67 -10.53 12.46
N TYR A 90 2.87 -9.69 11.80
CA TYR A 90 3.18 -8.28 11.61
C TYR A 90 3.07 -7.47 12.91
N LYS A 91 3.90 -6.40 12.99
CA LYS A 91 3.90 -5.50 14.14
C LYS A 91 3.35 -4.14 13.72
N PHE A 92 2.09 -3.93 14.04
CA PHE A 92 1.40 -2.70 13.68
C PHE A 92 1.77 -1.57 14.63
N GLU A 93 2.28 -0.48 14.06
CA GLU A 93 2.53 0.80 14.72
C GLU A 93 1.91 1.92 13.88
N PHE A 94 1.33 2.91 14.54
CA PHE A 94 0.59 3.98 13.87
C PHE A 94 1.27 5.32 14.14
N HIS A 95 1.51 6.10 13.09
CA HIS A 95 2.24 7.35 13.15
C HIS A 95 1.40 8.50 12.61
N LEU A 96 1.16 9.52 13.43
CA LEU A 96 0.59 10.78 12.97
C LEU A 96 1.72 11.72 12.57
N LEU A 97 1.79 12.03 11.28
CA LEU A 97 2.83 12.87 10.69
C LEU A 97 2.45 14.36 10.74
N ALA A 98 3.44 15.24 10.92
CA ALA A 98 3.22 16.67 11.09
C ALA A 98 2.85 17.43 9.80
N ASP A 99 2.91 16.78 8.63
CA ASP A 99 2.55 17.41 7.37
C ASP A 99 1.07 17.85 7.35
N ALA A 100 0.87 19.17 7.28
CA ALA A 100 -0.44 19.81 7.22
C ALA A 100 -0.91 20.09 5.78
N ASN A 101 -0.11 19.78 4.78
CA ASN A 101 -0.36 20.11 3.36
C ASN A 101 -0.70 18.89 2.52
N THR A 102 0.02 17.80 2.71
CA THR A 102 -0.12 16.57 1.93
C THR A 102 -1.21 15.68 2.52
N VAL A 103 -2.34 15.56 1.84
CA VAL A 103 -3.44 14.68 2.25
C VAL A 103 -3.09 13.24 1.90
N ASN A 104 -2.55 12.48 2.87
CA ASN A 104 -2.06 11.13 2.65
C ASN A 104 -2.20 10.21 3.88
N ALA A 105 -2.30 8.90 3.60
CA ALA A 105 -2.03 7.81 4.52
C ALA A 105 -1.36 6.69 3.72
N PHE A 106 -0.51 5.91 4.35
CA PHE A 106 0.19 4.81 3.68
C PHE A 106 0.75 3.82 4.69
N ALA A 107 1.02 2.59 4.23
CA ALA A 107 1.65 1.55 5.00
C ALA A 107 3.00 1.15 4.40
N LEU A 108 4.01 0.96 5.24
CA LEU A 108 5.23 0.26 4.89
C LEU A 108 5.06 -1.25 5.11
N PRO A 109 5.86 -2.10 4.44
CA PRO A 109 5.89 -3.52 4.75
C PRO A 109 6.06 -3.79 6.24
N GLY A 110 5.46 -4.85 6.75
CA GLY A 110 5.64 -5.28 8.13
C GLY A 110 4.81 -4.57 9.19
N GLY A 111 4.02 -3.50 8.83
CA GLY A 111 2.99 -2.96 9.71
C GLY A 111 3.19 -1.53 10.22
N GLN A 112 4.16 -0.78 9.70
CA GLN A 112 4.30 0.65 10.01
C GLN A 112 3.29 1.45 9.19
N ILE A 113 2.29 2.08 9.83
CA ILE A 113 1.17 2.78 9.19
C ILE A 113 1.23 4.26 9.55
N PHE A 114 1.05 5.10 8.54
CA PHE A 114 1.20 6.55 8.64
C PHE A 114 -0.07 7.25 8.18
N ILE A 115 -0.42 8.34 8.86
CA ILE A 115 -1.45 9.28 8.45
C ILE A 115 -0.94 10.71 8.66
N THR A 116 -1.10 11.58 7.66
CA THR A 116 -0.72 12.98 7.78
C THR A 116 -1.78 13.76 8.57
N TYR A 117 -1.34 14.81 9.26
CA TYR A 117 -2.27 15.75 9.92
C TYR A 117 -3.23 16.38 8.90
N ALA A 118 -2.76 16.64 7.69
CA ALA A 118 -3.60 17.14 6.60
C ALA A 118 -4.81 16.24 6.30
N LEU A 119 -4.65 14.91 6.34
CA LEU A 119 -5.77 13.98 6.16
C LEU A 119 -6.60 13.88 7.44
N LEU A 120 -5.95 13.64 8.59
CA LEU A 120 -6.65 13.48 9.87
C LEU A 120 -7.58 14.66 10.17
N SER A 121 -7.14 15.89 9.92
CA SER A 121 -7.91 17.13 10.18
C SER A 121 -9.18 17.27 9.33
N ARG A 122 -9.30 16.52 8.22
CA ARG A 122 -10.49 16.50 7.35
C ARG A 122 -11.51 15.46 7.78
N LEU A 123 -11.10 14.47 8.57
CA LEU A 123 -11.99 13.43 9.06
C LEU A 123 -12.92 13.99 10.15
N LYS A 124 -14.19 13.60 10.11
CA LYS A 124 -15.25 14.13 10.97
C LYS A 124 -15.68 13.15 12.05
N SER A 125 -15.19 11.91 12.01
CA SER A 125 -15.57 10.88 12.97
C SER A 125 -14.47 9.83 13.15
N GLU A 126 -14.52 9.12 14.26
CA GLU A 126 -13.66 7.97 14.52
C GLU A 126 -13.88 6.84 13.50
N ASP A 127 -15.12 6.65 13.04
CA ASP A 127 -15.42 5.66 12.01
C ASP A 127 -14.69 5.95 10.68
N GLN A 128 -14.50 7.24 10.33
CA GLN A 128 -13.75 7.62 9.13
C GLN A 128 -12.25 7.34 9.30
N LEU A 129 -11.68 7.62 10.46
CA LEU A 129 -10.30 7.26 10.77
C LEU A 129 -10.11 5.74 10.73
N ALA A 130 -11.05 4.99 11.32
CA ALA A 130 -11.03 3.54 11.28
C ALA A 130 -11.10 2.99 9.84
N GLY A 131 -11.82 3.65 8.94
CA GLY A 131 -11.86 3.30 7.53
C GLY A 131 -10.51 3.43 6.84
N ILE A 132 -9.82 4.56 7.05
CA ILE A 132 -8.46 4.77 6.51
C ILE A 132 -7.49 3.74 7.09
N LEU A 133 -7.39 3.64 8.42
CA LEU A 133 -6.44 2.74 9.05
C LEU A 133 -6.74 1.26 8.74
N GLY A 134 -8.01 0.88 8.62
CA GLY A 134 -8.42 -0.46 8.22
C GLY A 134 -8.00 -0.81 6.80
N HIS A 135 -8.08 0.14 5.88
CA HIS A 135 -7.59 0.01 4.51
C HIS A 135 -6.06 -0.19 4.48
N GLU A 136 -5.30 0.61 5.24
CA GLU A 136 -3.85 0.47 5.33
C GLU A 136 -3.44 -0.87 5.98
N ILE A 137 -4.14 -1.32 7.02
CA ILE A 137 -3.95 -2.66 7.60
C ILE A 137 -4.22 -3.73 6.52
N GLY A 138 -5.23 -3.54 5.67
CA GLY A 138 -5.53 -4.40 4.54
C GLY A 138 -4.34 -4.56 3.58
N HIS A 139 -3.67 -3.46 3.22
CA HIS A 139 -2.46 -3.50 2.39
C HIS A 139 -1.32 -4.31 3.03
N VAL A 140 -1.12 -4.21 4.33
CA VAL A 140 -0.10 -4.98 5.06
C VAL A 140 -0.45 -6.46 5.09
N ILE A 141 -1.68 -6.80 5.47
CA ILE A 141 -2.14 -8.20 5.59
C ILE A 141 -2.07 -8.92 4.24
N ASN A 142 -2.42 -8.24 3.15
CA ASN A 142 -2.35 -8.80 1.79
C ASN A 142 -0.97 -8.63 1.14
N ARG A 143 0.03 -8.11 1.85
CA ARG A 143 1.43 -8.00 1.41
C ARG A 143 1.61 -7.22 0.09
N HIS A 144 0.72 -6.27 -0.21
CA HIS A 144 0.73 -5.54 -1.48
C HIS A 144 2.05 -4.83 -1.76
N SER A 145 2.68 -4.25 -0.73
CA SER A 145 4.01 -3.61 -0.87
C SER A 145 5.10 -4.62 -1.24
N ALA A 146 5.07 -5.84 -0.66
CA ALA A 146 6.05 -6.89 -0.98
C ALA A 146 5.87 -7.43 -2.41
N GLU A 147 4.64 -7.58 -2.88
CA GLU A 147 4.36 -7.94 -4.28
C GLU A 147 4.81 -6.83 -5.25
N HIS A 148 4.62 -5.56 -4.86
CA HIS A 148 5.04 -4.42 -5.64
C HIS A 148 6.58 -4.35 -5.77
N ILE A 149 7.30 -4.61 -4.68
CA ILE A 149 8.77 -4.71 -4.67
C ILE A 149 9.22 -5.83 -5.62
N ALA A 150 8.61 -7.01 -5.58
CA ALA A 150 8.95 -8.12 -6.47
C ALA A 150 8.70 -7.78 -7.96
N LYS A 151 7.62 -7.08 -8.28
CA LYS A 151 7.33 -6.56 -9.62
C LYS A 151 8.35 -5.52 -10.07
N GLN A 152 8.79 -4.63 -9.18
CA GLN A 152 9.83 -3.64 -9.47
C GLN A 152 11.18 -4.30 -9.76
N GLU A 153 11.58 -5.30 -8.97
CA GLU A 153 12.81 -6.06 -9.22
C GLU A 153 12.81 -6.76 -10.60
N LEU A 154 11.69 -7.39 -10.98
CA LEU A 154 11.53 -7.96 -12.32
C LEU A 154 11.73 -6.89 -13.39
N THR A 155 11.10 -5.74 -13.22
CA THR A 155 11.16 -4.65 -14.20
C THR A 155 12.55 -4.08 -14.33
N GLN A 156 13.25 -3.84 -13.22
CA GLN A 156 14.63 -3.37 -13.25
C GLN A 156 15.54 -4.37 -13.97
N GLY A 157 15.34 -5.68 -13.75
CA GLY A 157 16.05 -6.73 -14.48
C GLY A 157 15.79 -6.68 -15.99
N LEU A 158 14.55 -6.46 -16.42
CA LEU A 158 14.19 -6.30 -17.83
C LEU A 158 14.75 -5.01 -18.44
N ILE A 159 14.73 -3.89 -17.71
CA ILE A 159 15.35 -2.62 -18.13
C ILE A 159 16.86 -2.84 -18.36
N GLN A 160 17.56 -3.43 -17.40
CA GLN A 160 18.97 -3.72 -17.53
C GLN A 160 19.28 -4.62 -18.74
N ALA A 161 18.45 -5.62 -18.99
CA ALA A 161 18.57 -6.50 -20.15
C ALA A 161 18.46 -5.73 -21.48
N THR A 162 17.49 -4.81 -21.58
CA THR A 162 17.26 -4.02 -22.80
C THR A 162 18.35 -2.97 -23.02
N ASP A 163 18.84 -2.33 -21.99
CA ASP A 163 19.93 -1.37 -22.05
C ASP A 163 21.23 -2.02 -22.57
N ILE A 164 21.53 -3.22 -22.09
CA ILE A 164 22.68 -4.00 -22.56
C ILE A 164 22.49 -4.43 -24.04
N ALA A 165 21.31 -4.91 -24.38
CA ALA A 165 21.03 -5.42 -25.72
C ALA A 165 21.05 -4.31 -26.78
N SER A 166 20.38 -3.17 -26.52
CA SER A 166 20.26 -2.06 -27.47
C SER A 166 21.54 -1.22 -27.56
N GLY A 167 22.23 -1.05 -26.44
CA GLY A 167 23.36 -0.14 -26.32
C GLY A 167 22.99 1.34 -26.27
N ASP A 168 21.72 1.61 -26.12
CA ASP A 168 21.16 2.95 -25.92
C ASP A 168 20.43 2.98 -24.58
N PRO A 169 21.14 3.36 -23.49
CA PRO A 169 20.52 3.41 -22.19
C PRO A 169 19.46 4.51 -22.17
N GLY A 170 18.19 4.12 -22.10
CA GLY A 170 17.17 5.06 -21.68
C GLY A 170 15.92 5.19 -22.54
N MET A 171 15.79 4.63 -23.73
CA MET A 171 14.55 4.76 -24.51
C MET A 171 13.51 3.69 -24.15
N ILE A 172 13.92 2.44 -24.12
CA ILE A 172 13.03 1.32 -23.75
C ILE A 172 12.82 1.28 -22.23
N SER A 173 13.88 1.57 -21.45
CA SER A 173 13.80 1.64 -19.98
C SER A 173 12.82 2.69 -19.47
N ARG A 174 12.71 3.84 -20.12
CA ARG A 174 11.66 4.83 -19.79
C ARG A 174 10.25 4.31 -20.06
N PHE A 175 10.06 3.58 -21.15
CA PHE A 175 8.76 3.00 -21.48
C PHE A 175 8.36 1.92 -20.46
N VAL A 176 9.27 0.98 -20.16
CA VAL A 176 9.03 -0.09 -19.18
C VAL A 176 8.88 0.47 -17.77
N GLY A 177 9.72 1.44 -17.37
CA GLY A 177 9.62 2.12 -16.07
C GLY A 177 8.30 2.87 -15.87
N ASN A 178 7.78 3.51 -16.92
CA ASN A 178 6.47 4.15 -16.86
C ASN A 178 5.31 3.16 -16.74
N MET A 179 5.43 1.96 -17.31
CA MET A 179 4.42 0.90 -17.16
C MET A 179 4.38 0.31 -15.75
N VAL A 180 5.47 0.38 -15.01
CA VAL A 180 5.63 -0.28 -13.71
C VAL A 180 5.56 0.69 -12.53
N ASN A 181 5.84 1.98 -12.74
CA ASN A 181 5.49 3.03 -11.77
C ASN A 181 3.95 3.25 -11.70
N MET A 182 3.19 2.28 -12.16
CA MET A 182 1.77 2.21 -11.84
C MET A 182 1.63 1.73 -10.40
N LYS A 183 1.27 2.65 -9.53
CA LYS A 183 0.63 2.63 -8.22
C LYS A 183 -0.08 1.30 -7.92
N TYR A 184 -0.42 1.03 -6.69
CA TYR A 184 -1.22 -0.15 -6.32
C TYR A 184 -2.26 -0.46 -7.39
N GLY A 185 -2.36 -1.70 -7.79
CA GLY A 185 -3.30 -2.12 -8.81
C GLY A 185 -4.74 -1.87 -8.33
N ARG A 186 -5.69 -1.73 -9.27
CA ARG A 186 -7.11 -1.59 -8.90
C ARG A 186 -7.60 -2.76 -8.04
N ASP A 187 -7.05 -3.94 -8.25
CA ASP A 187 -7.41 -5.14 -7.50
C ASP A 187 -6.89 -5.06 -6.07
N ASP A 188 -5.66 -4.58 -5.86
CA ASP A 188 -5.07 -4.35 -4.54
C ASP A 188 -5.91 -3.36 -3.70
N GLU A 189 -6.42 -2.30 -4.37
CA GLU A 189 -7.28 -1.29 -3.73
C GLU A 189 -8.65 -1.87 -3.32
N LEU A 190 -9.25 -2.66 -4.20
CA LEU A 190 -10.54 -3.30 -3.91
C LEU A 190 -10.40 -4.36 -2.81
N GLU A 191 -9.29 -5.06 -2.77
CA GLU A 191 -8.98 -6.02 -1.71
C GLU A 191 -8.75 -5.32 -0.38
N SER A 192 -7.97 -4.24 -0.35
CA SER A 192 -7.78 -3.42 0.86
C SER A 192 -9.07 -2.79 1.34
N ASP A 193 -9.97 -2.39 0.45
CA ASP A 193 -11.32 -1.94 0.80
C ASP A 193 -12.17 -3.06 1.42
N ASP A 194 -12.11 -4.29 0.90
CA ASP A 194 -12.85 -5.44 1.47
C ASP A 194 -12.35 -5.74 2.89
N TYR A 195 -11.04 -5.76 3.10
CA TYR A 195 -10.43 -5.94 4.41
C TYR A 195 -10.74 -4.77 5.36
N GLY A 196 -10.64 -3.53 4.90
CA GLY A 196 -10.98 -2.34 5.68
C GLY A 196 -12.41 -2.36 6.20
N VAL A 197 -13.38 -2.66 5.33
CA VAL A 197 -14.80 -2.82 5.71
C VAL A 197 -14.97 -3.97 6.70
N LYS A 198 -14.36 -5.13 6.45
CA LYS A 198 -14.38 -6.29 7.33
C LYS A 198 -13.90 -5.93 8.72
N TYR A 199 -12.76 -5.26 8.81
CA TYR A 199 -12.12 -4.88 10.08
C TYR A 199 -12.93 -3.83 10.83
N MET A 200 -13.49 -2.85 10.13
CA MET A 200 -14.43 -1.91 10.75
C MET A 200 -15.62 -2.61 11.40
N VAL A 201 -16.24 -3.55 10.66
CA VAL A 201 -17.40 -4.31 11.17
C VAL A 201 -17.03 -5.14 12.39
N GLN A 202 -15.90 -5.85 12.36
CA GLN A 202 -15.42 -6.67 13.47
C GLN A 202 -15.07 -5.85 14.72
N ALA A 203 -14.49 -4.65 14.52
CA ALA A 203 -14.15 -3.72 15.60
C ALA A 203 -15.34 -2.85 16.07
N GLY A 204 -16.55 -3.03 15.49
CA GLY A 204 -17.76 -2.30 15.88
C GLY A 204 -17.83 -0.86 15.37
N TYR A 205 -17.10 -0.53 14.31
CA TYR A 205 -17.19 0.74 13.59
C TYR A 205 -18.24 0.69 12.48
N LYS A 206 -18.73 1.86 12.06
CA LYS A 206 -19.69 2.00 10.97
C LYS A 206 -19.00 1.98 9.61
N PRO A 207 -19.08 0.90 8.82
CA PRO A 207 -18.32 0.77 7.58
C PRO A 207 -18.77 1.75 6.48
N GLU A 208 -19.98 2.34 6.57
CA GLU A 208 -20.44 3.38 5.65
C GLU A 208 -19.53 4.62 5.65
N ALA A 209 -18.81 4.86 6.74
CA ALA A 209 -17.87 5.96 6.85
C ALA A 209 -16.74 5.89 5.80
N MET A 210 -16.40 4.71 5.27
CA MET A 210 -15.47 4.61 4.13
C MET A 210 -15.98 5.32 2.88
N ILE A 211 -17.31 5.29 2.63
CA ILE A 211 -17.89 6.02 1.50
C ILE A 211 -17.73 7.52 1.70
N ASP A 212 -17.88 8.00 2.94
CA ASP A 212 -17.70 9.41 3.25
C ASP A 212 -16.23 9.83 3.12
N VAL A 213 -15.29 8.95 3.50
CA VAL A 213 -13.85 9.14 3.25
C VAL A 213 -13.59 9.34 1.76
N MET A 214 -14.15 8.49 0.88
CA MET A 214 -13.98 8.65 -0.58
C MET A 214 -14.49 10.01 -1.07
N ARG A 215 -15.56 10.54 -0.49
CA ARG A 215 -16.08 11.89 -0.81
C ARG A 215 -15.12 12.99 -0.34
N ILE A 216 -14.61 12.88 0.90
CA ILE A 216 -13.62 13.83 1.44
C ILE A 216 -12.37 13.88 0.55
N LEU A 217 -11.86 12.74 0.14
CA LEU A 217 -10.68 12.64 -0.74
C LEU A 217 -10.97 13.25 -2.13
N LYS A 218 -12.17 13.00 -2.68
CA LYS A 218 -12.60 13.60 -3.95
C LYS A 218 -12.75 15.12 -3.86
N GLU A 219 -13.31 15.63 -2.78
CA GLU A 219 -13.42 17.08 -2.54
C GLU A 219 -12.06 17.75 -2.40
N ALA A 220 -11.11 17.07 -1.74
CA ALA A 220 -9.74 17.53 -1.63
C ALA A 220 -9.02 17.61 -3.00
N SER A 221 -9.48 16.86 -4.00
CA SER A 221 -8.96 16.87 -5.38
C SER A 221 -9.45 18.07 -6.22
N GLY A 222 -10.47 18.80 -5.77
CA GLY A 222 -11.14 19.85 -6.56
C GLY A 222 -10.33 21.13 -6.80
N GLY A 223 -9.09 21.24 -6.28
CA GLY A 223 -8.21 22.40 -6.38
C GLY A 223 -7.07 22.31 -7.41
N GLY A 224 -7.09 21.34 -8.31
CA GLY A 224 -6.07 21.19 -9.37
C GLY A 224 -4.91 20.26 -9.05
N ASN A 225 -4.66 19.92 -7.78
CA ASN A 225 -3.72 18.88 -7.37
C ASN A 225 -4.51 17.71 -6.77
N GLN A 226 -4.37 16.52 -7.36
CA GLN A 226 -4.88 15.31 -6.72
C GLN A 226 -4.20 15.14 -5.35
N PRO A 227 -4.97 14.80 -4.28
CA PRO A 227 -4.36 14.37 -3.02
C PRO A 227 -3.36 13.24 -3.27
N GLU A 228 -2.26 13.24 -2.56
CA GLU A 228 -1.23 12.20 -2.68
C GLU A 228 -1.82 10.81 -2.45
N PHE A 229 -2.73 10.68 -1.49
CA PHE A 229 -3.50 9.46 -1.27
C PHE A 229 -4.17 8.92 -2.56
N MET A 230 -4.82 9.78 -3.35
CA MET A 230 -5.43 9.37 -4.62
C MET A 230 -4.40 9.07 -5.71
N SER A 231 -3.16 9.51 -5.49
CA SER A 231 -2.03 9.22 -6.35
C SER A 231 -1.42 7.85 -6.09
N THR A 232 -1.31 7.45 -4.85
CA THR A 232 -0.80 6.16 -4.40
C THR A 232 -1.89 5.08 -4.40
N HIS A 233 -3.16 5.50 -4.15
CA HIS A 233 -4.35 4.66 -4.10
C HIS A 233 -5.37 5.07 -5.18
N PRO A 234 -5.15 4.72 -6.44
CA PRO A 234 -6.00 5.16 -7.54
C PRO A 234 -7.42 4.60 -7.41
N SER A 235 -8.40 5.50 -7.42
CA SER A 235 -9.80 5.13 -7.38
C SER A 235 -10.22 4.44 -8.67
N ALA A 236 -10.80 3.25 -8.58
CA ALA A 236 -11.58 2.68 -9.67
C ALA A 236 -12.86 3.51 -9.86
N ASP A 237 -13.30 3.71 -11.10
CA ASP A 237 -14.49 4.53 -11.42
C ASP A 237 -15.76 4.08 -10.65
N ASN A 238 -15.79 2.82 -10.21
CA ASN A 238 -16.90 2.21 -9.48
C ASN A 238 -16.56 1.87 -8.01
N ARG A 239 -15.48 2.43 -7.42
CA ARG A 239 -14.99 2.07 -6.07
C ARG A 239 -16.09 2.26 -5.00
N ILE A 240 -16.86 3.36 -5.06
CA ILE A 240 -17.97 3.60 -4.13
C ILE A 240 -19.07 2.54 -4.26
N GLU A 241 -19.37 2.08 -5.48
CA GLU A 241 -20.36 1.03 -5.70
C GLU A 241 -19.86 -0.31 -5.13
N LYS A 242 -18.61 -0.64 -5.36
CA LYS A 242 -17.96 -1.82 -4.78
C LYS A 242 -17.95 -1.77 -3.25
N LEU A 243 -17.63 -0.64 -2.65
CA LEU A 243 -17.73 -0.46 -1.20
C LEU A 243 -19.14 -0.74 -0.67
N LYS A 244 -20.19 -0.29 -1.36
CA LYS A 244 -21.58 -0.59 -0.96
C LYS A 244 -21.88 -2.09 -1.01
N GLU A 245 -21.41 -2.80 -2.04
CA GLU A 245 -21.55 -4.25 -2.17
C GLU A 245 -20.85 -4.97 -0.99
N VAL A 246 -19.61 -4.57 -0.69
CA VAL A 246 -18.82 -5.14 0.39
C VAL A 246 -19.44 -4.86 1.77
N ILE A 247 -19.90 -3.64 2.01
CA ILE A 247 -20.61 -3.27 3.25
C ILE A 247 -21.87 -4.13 3.41
N ALA A 248 -22.66 -4.31 2.36
CA ALA A 248 -23.84 -5.16 2.40
C ALA A 248 -23.50 -6.63 2.67
N LYS A 249 -22.37 -7.14 2.13
CA LYS A 249 -21.87 -8.49 2.37
C LYS A 249 -21.59 -8.75 3.85
N TYR A 250 -20.88 -7.82 4.52
CA TYR A 250 -20.47 -8.02 5.92
C TYR A 250 -21.58 -7.70 6.93
N LYS A 251 -22.51 -6.78 6.64
CA LYS A 251 -23.68 -6.51 7.50
C LYS A 251 -24.70 -7.66 7.52
N LYS A 252 -24.77 -8.47 6.48
CA LYS A 252 -25.64 -9.65 6.46
C LYS A 252 -25.12 -10.82 7.31
N LYS A 253 -23.84 -10.75 7.72
CA LYS A 253 -23.18 -11.82 8.48
C LYS A 253 -23.17 -11.55 10.00
N GLN A 254 -23.65 -10.39 10.43
CA GLN A 254 -23.91 -10.04 11.83
C GLN A 254 -25.33 -10.46 12.24
#